data_411792a743202e74582aad7e081f2af1
#
_entry.id   411792a743202e74582aad7e081f2af1
#
_cell.length_a   1.000
_cell.length_b   1.000
_cell.length_c   1.000
_cell.angle_alpha   90.00
_cell.angle_beta   90.00
_cell.angle_gamma   90.00
#
_symmetry.space_group_name_H-M   'P 1'
#
loop_
_entity.id
_entity.type
_entity.pdbx_description
1 polymer ?
#
loop_
_entity_poly.entity_id
_entity_poly.type
_entity_poly.pdbx_seq_one_letter_code
_entity_poly.pdbx_strand_id
1 'polypeptide(L)'
;MAVEKKLNLDIYQNLKSSDAPDEFHHVAFKTMNYELMIEFYSKLFGCEPLYESNELTFLAFDEEHHRVAIANTYPVYKNLSFIPKQLMKLKNWLNRSFPSIIGLDHISYKLNPIDKWFEFYFSAKKKGLLPYWTINHGWITGMYYKDPDGNLVEIFFEHFRSAEEFKKNIAPDFSDEPVGTNMDVETLYELFKKGASFEELIQKGNTVPEGKKPIFGMEAVRNMRKKFK
;
A
#
# COMPACT_ATOMS: atom_id res chain seq x y z
N MET A 1 -26.53 -2.81 18.96
CA MET A 1 -27.08 -3.74 17.94
C MET A 1 -26.56 -3.27 16.59
N ALA A 2 -25.60 -3.99 16.00
CA ALA A 2 -25.16 -3.75 14.64
C ALA A 2 -26.28 -4.22 13.71
N VAL A 3 -26.84 -3.32 12.91
CA VAL A 3 -27.78 -3.68 11.85
C VAL A 3 -26.95 -4.35 10.76
N GLU A 4 -27.02 -5.67 10.68
CA GLU A 4 -26.55 -6.41 9.52
C GLU A 4 -27.35 -5.94 8.30
N LYS A 5 -26.78 -5.01 7.56
CA LYS A 5 -27.34 -4.61 6.27
C LYS A 5 -27.02 -5.72 5.28
N LYS A 6 -27.95 -6.67 5.06
CA LYS A 6 -27.82 -7.63 3.96
C LYS A 6 -27.62 -6.86 2.68
N LEU A 7 -26.48 -7.07 2.01
CA LEU A 7 -26.26 -6.57 0.67
C LEU A 7 -27.39 -7.09 -0.23
N ASN A 8 -28.05 -6.18 -0.95
CA ASN A 8 -29.00 -6.60 -1.98
C ASN A 8 -28.21 -7.11 -3.19
N LEU A 9 -28.06 -8.43 -3.27
CA LEU A 9 -27.28 -9.08 -4.34
C LEU A 9 -27.97 -8.99 -5.73
N ASP A 10 -29.24 -8.60 -5.79
CA ASP A 10 -29.98 -8.47 -7.05
C ASP A 10 -29.39 -7.39 -7.98
N ILE A 11 -28.71 -6.39 -7.41
CA ILE A 11 -28.01 -5.36 -8.20
C ILE A 11 -26.89 -5.92 -9.06
N TYR A 12 -26.35 -7.10 -8.72
CA TYR A 12 -25.23 -7.72 -9.45
C TYR A 12 -25.66 -8.65 -10.58
N GLN A 13 -26.97 -8.99 -10.68
CA GLN A 13 -27.47 -9.97 -11.66
C GLN A 13 -27.35 -9.50 -13.12
N ASN A 14 -27.28 -8.20 -13.33
CA ASN A 14 -27.24 -7.58 -14.67
C ASN A 14 -25.89 -6.97 -15.04
N LEU A 15 -24.85 -7.13 -14.19
CA LEU A 15 -23.51 -6.62 -14.50
C LEU A 15 -22.86 -7.46 -15.59
N LYS A 16 -22.25 -6.79 -16.58
CA LYS A 16 -21.52 -7.43 -17.68
C LYS A 16 -20.03 -7.09 -17.55
N SER A 17 -19.17 -8.06 -17.81
CA SER A 17 -17.72 -7.84 -17.85
C SER A 17 -17.29 -6.85 -18.94
N SER A 18 -18.12 -6.67 -20.00
CA SER A 18 -17.90 -5.67 -21.04
C SER A 18 -18.01 -4.21 -20.57
N ASP A 19 -18.54 -3.99 -19.34
CA ASP A 19 -18.65 -2.65 -18.76
C ASP A 19 -17.43 -2.30 -17.89
N ALA A 20 -16.50 -3.24 -17.72
CA ALA A 20 -15.25 -3.01 -17.01
C ALA A 20 -14.27 -2.20 -17.88
N PRO A 21 -13.47 -1.30 -17.29
CA PRO A 21 -12.38 -0.67 -18.01
C PRO A 21 -11.32 -1.71 -18.42
N ASP A 22 -10.60 -1.46 -19.50
CA ASP A 22 -9.57 -2.35 -20.01
C ASP A 22 -8.43 -2.53 -19.00
N GLU A 23 -7.99 -1.42 -18.35
CA GLU A 23 -6.92 -1.44 -17.34
C GLU A 23 -6.98 -0.25 -16.38
N PHE A 24 -6.24 -0.34 -15.29
CA PHE A 24 -5.91 0.80 -14.44
C PHE A 24 -4.66 1.51 -15.00
N HIS A 25 -4.80 2.78 -15.38
CA HIS A 25 -3.75 3.52 -16.07
C HIS A 25 -2.81 4.26 -15.11
N HIS A 26 -3.31 5.20 -14.30
CA HIS A 26 -2.46 6.01 -13.43
C HIS A 26 -3.17 6.45 -12.14
N VAL A 27 -2.36 6.92 -11.19
CA VAL A 27 -2.79 7.68 -10.02
C VAL A 27 -2.25 9.10 -10.11
N ALA A 28 -3.08 10.09 -9.74
CA ALA A 28 -2.67 11.49 -9.71
C ALA A 28 -2.74 12.05 -8.28
N PHE A 29 -1.63 12.61 -7.82
CA PHE A 29 -1.51 13.29 -6.53
C PHE A 29 -1.49 14.79 -6.70
N LYS A 30 -2.19 15.51 -5.81
CA LYS A 30 -2.05 16.95 -5.61
C LYS A 30 -1.29 17.19 -4.32
N THR A 31 -0.16 17.86 -4.39
CA THR A 31 0.75 18.02 -3.26
C THR A 31 1.26 19.45 -3.09
N MET A 32 1.57 19.82 -1.85
CA MET A 32 2.36 21.01 -1.52
C MET A 32 3.84 20.65 -1.26
N ASN A 33 4.19 19.37 -1.23
CA ASN A 33 5.53 18.83 -1.00
C ASN A 33 6.11 18.25 -2.30
N TYR A 34 6.03 19.02 -3.38
CA TYR A 34 6.23 18.56 -4.76
C TYR A 34 7.52 17.80 -4.98
N GLU A 35 8.65 18.41 -4.65
CA GLU A 35 9.98 17.81 -4.84
C GLU A 35 10.15 16.55 -3.98
N LEU A 36 9.63 16.56 -2.74
CA LEU A 36 9.68 15.40 -1.85
C LEU A 36 8.86 14.23 -2.37
N MET A 37 7.72 14.50 -2.99
CA MET A 37 6.88 13.47 -3.62
C MET A 37 7.58 12.86 -4.85
N ILE A 38 8.18 13.68 -5.69
CA ILE A 38 8.97 13.21 -6.84
C ILE A 38 10.12 12.33 -6.35
N GLU A 39 10.90 12.82 -5.39
CA GLU A 39 12.02 12.09 -4.80
C GLU A 39 11.59 10.74 -4.21
N PHE A 40 10.49 10.73 -3.44
CA PHE A 40 9.95 9.54 -2.82
C PHE A 40 9.57 8.47 -3.86
N TYR A 41 8.72 8.82 -4.84
CA TYR A 41 8.24 7.87 -5.82
C TYR A 41 9.33 7.42 -6.79
N SER A 42 10.25 8.32 -7.18
CA SER A 42 11.42 7.97 -7.98
C SER A 42 12.34 6.98 -7.25
N LYS A 43 12.59 7.20 -5.96
CA LYS A 43 13.38 6.27 -5.14
C LYS A 43 12.65 4.94 -4.94
N LEU A 44 11.36 4.99 -4.65
CA LEU A 44 10.55 3.80 -4.37
C LEU A 44 10.49 2.87 -5.59
N PHE A 45 10.14 3.40 -6.75
CA PHE A 45 9.99 2.61 -7.98
C PHE A 45 11.27 2.50 -8.81
N GLY A 46 12.34 3.23 -8.45
CA GLY A 46 13.60 3.17 -9.18
C GLY A 46 13.53 3.76 -10.58
N CYS A 47 12.69 4.78 -10.79
CA CYS A 47 12.46 5.43 -12.07
C CYS A 47 12.80 6.93 -12.02
N GLU A 48 13.14 7.49 -13.19
CA GLU A 48 13.29 8.93 -13.38
C GLU A 48 12.01 9.53 -13.94
N PRO A 49 11.75 10.85 -13.72
CA PRO A 49 10.66 11.52 -14.38
C PRO A 49 10.77 11.44 -15.91
N LEU A 50 9.70 11.00 -16.59
CA LEU A 50 9.60 11.12 -18.04
C LEU A 50 9.24 12.54 -18.48
N TYR A 51 8.56 13.26 -17.62
CA TYR A 51 8.24 14.68 -17.79
C TYR A 51 8.29 15.37 -16.45
N GLU A 52 8.88 16.55 -16.40
CA GLU A 52 8.94 17.39 -15.21
C GLU A 52 8.80 18.86 -15.57
N SER A 53 7.97 19.57 -14.84
CA SER A 53 7.81 21.01 -14.88
C SER A 53 7.62 21.57 -13.46
N ASN A 54 7.43 22.87 -13.33
CA ASN A 54 7.14 23.49 -12.02
C ASN A 54 5.74 23.11 -11.49
N GLU A 55 4.84 22.62 -12.34
CA GLU A 55 3.44 22.36 -12.02
C GLU A 55 3.09 20.87 -11.99
N LEU A 56 3.79 20.07 -12.80
CA LEU A 56 3.41 18.68 -13.04
C LEU A 56 4.62 17.81 -13.36
N THR A 57 4.66 16.61 -12.78
CA THR A 57 5.65 15.56 -13.08
C THR A 57 4.94 14.25 -13.39
N PHE A 58 5.47 13.51 -14.37
CA PHE A 58 5.06 12.16 -14.71
C PHE A 58 6.17 11.18 -14.45
N LEU A 59 5.85 10.10 -13.71
CA LEU A 59 6.73 8.98 -13.46
C LEU A 59 6.15 7.72 -14.10
N ALA A 60 7.02 6.94 -14.74
CA ALA A 60 6.68 5.62 -15.26
C ALA A 60 7.75 4.61 -14.85
N PHE A 61 7.34 3.36 -14.64
CA PHE A 61 8.21 2.24 -14.26
C PHE A 61 7.95 0.99 -15.13
N ASP A 62 7.13 1.15 -16.16
CA ASP A 62 6.80 0.13 -17.16
C ASP A 62 6.60 0.79 -18.55
N GLU A 63 5.96 0.11 -19.49
CA GLU A 63 5.75 0.60 -20.87
C GLU A 63 4.79 1.79 -20.97
N GLU A 64 4.03 2.09 -19.91
CA GLU A 64 3.10 3.22 -19.91
C GLU A 64 3.82 4.56 -19.73
N HIS A 65 3.34 5.59 -20.44
CA HIS A 65 3.94 6.93 -20.45
C HIS A 65 3.83 7.66 -19.09
N HIS A 66 2.92 7.24 -18.19
CA HIS A 66 2.86 7.69 -16.79
C HIS A 66 1.96 6.78 -15.95
N ARG A 67 2.51 6.30 -14.85
CA ARG A 67 1.78 5.54 -13.81
C ARG A 67 1.51 6.39 -12.58
N VAL A 68 2.35 7.40 -12.36
CA VAL A 68 2.18 8.37 -11.27
C VAL A 68 2.27 9.78 -11.85
N ALA A 69 1.25 10.58 -11.61
CA ALA A 69 1.21 11.99 -11.90
C ALA A 69 1.27 12.79 -10.59
N ILE A 70 2.16 13.77 -10.50
CA ILE A 70 2.32 14.61 -9.31
C ILE A 70 2.09 16.06 -9.70
N ALA A 71 1.02 16.67 -9.19
CA ALA A 71 0.66 18.05 -9.45
C ALA A 71 1.04 18.95 -8.28
N ASN A 72 1.81 19.99 -8.56
CA ASN A 72 2.24 20.99 -7.60
C ASN A 72 1.12 21.98 -7.26
N THR A 73 0.59 21.92 -6.06
CA THR A 73 -0.43 22.86 -5.59
C THR A 73 0.13 24.01 -4.72
N TYR A 74 1.43 24.03 -4.46
CA TYR A 74 2.06 25.09 -3.68
C TYR A 74 1.87 26.49 -4.28
N PRO A 75 1.93 26.71 -5.61
CA PRO A 75 1.64 28.02 -6.20
C PRO A 75 0.25 28.54 -5.91
N VAL A 76 -0.75 27.64 -5.87
CA VAL A 76 -2.12 27.97 -5.46
C VAL A 76 -2.18 28.28 -3.98
N TYR A 77 -1.58 27.42 -3.16
CA TYR A 77 -1.53 27.55 -1.70
C TYR A 77 -0.92 28.88 -1.27
N LYS A 78 0.21 29.29 -1.84
CA LYS A 78 0.90 30.55 -1.45
C LYS A 78 0.05 31.80 -1.66
N ASN A 79 -0.90 31.76 -2.59
CA ASN A 79 -1.79 32.87 -2.93
C ASN A 79 -3.12 32.88 -2.14
N LEU A 80 -3.36 31.88 -1.29
CA LEU A 80 -4.56 31.86 -0.45
C LEU A 80 -4.50 32.92 0.64
N SER A 81 -5.66 33.39 1.10
CA SER A 81 -5.79 34.22 2.28
C SER A 81 -5.45 33.46 3.56
N PHE A 82 -5.29 34.16 4.70
CA PHE A 82 -4.79 33.58 5.94
C PHE A 82 -5.59 32.37 6.44
N ILE A 83 -6.92 32.48 6.52
CA ILE A 83 -7.77 31.39 7.08
C ILE A 83 -7.69 30.10 6.25
N PRO A 84 -7.91 30.10 4.91
CA PRO A 84 -7.71 28.90 4.08
C PRO A 84 -6.30 28.32 4.20
N LYS A 85 -5.26 29.16 4.28
CA LYS A 85 -3.89 28.70 4.51
C LYS A 85 -3.74 27.88 5.78
N GLN A 86 -4.27 28.36 6.91
CA GLN A 86 -4.17 27.63 8.19
C GLN A 86 -4.96 26.32 8.16
N LEU A 87 -6.14 26.32 7.54
CA LEU A 87 -6.93 25.11 7.37
C LEU A 87 -6.21 24.07 6.51
N MET A 88 -5.57 24.47 5.43
CA MET A 88 -4.77 23.54 4.59
C MET A 88 -3.55 23.01 5.32
N LYS A 89 -2.84 23.84 6.09
CA LYS A 89 -1.74 23.38 6.95
C LYS A 89 -2.20 22.33 7.95
N LEU A 90 -3.31 22.60 8.64
CA LEU A 90 -3.90 21.67 9.60
C LEU A 90 -4.31 20.35 8.91
N LYS A 91 -4.98 20.43 7.76
CA LYS A 91 -5.35 19.24 6.99
C LYS A 91 -4.13 18.42 6.60
N ASN A 92 -3.08 19.06 6.08
CA ASN A 92 -1.84 18.38 5.69
C ASN A 92 -1.15 17.72 6.90
N TRP A 93 -1.10 18.44 8.03
CA TRP A 93 -0.58 17.87 9.28
C TRP A 93 -1.40 16.67 9.76
N LEU A 94 -2.73 16.75 9.72
CA LEU A 94 -3.63 15.65 10.11
C LEU A 94 -3.41 14.43 9.21
N ASN A 95 -3.34 14.60 7.88
CA ASN A 95 -3.11 13.51 6.93
C ASN A 95 -1.77 12.79 7.19
N ARG A 96 -0.74 13.54 7.52
CA ARG A 96 0.59 12.98 7.81
C ARG A 96 0.66 12.32 9.19
N SER A 97 -0.08 12.83 10.15
CA SER A 97 -0.02 12.39 11.56
C SER A 97 -0.98 11.27 11.88
N PHE A 98 -2.11 11.19 11.18
CA PHE A 98 -3.16 10.21 11.45
C PHE A 98 -3.59 9.51 10.16
N PRO A 99 -3.77 8.18 10.18
CA PRO A 99 -4.38 7.49 9.05
C PRO A 99 -5.79 8.03 8.81
N SER A 100 -6.13 8.24 7.55
CA SER A 100 -7.49 8.62 7.19
C SER A 100 -8.46 7.51 7.60
N ILE A 101 -9.61 7.91 8.14
CA ILE A 101 -10.72 6.99 8.45
C ILE A 101 -11.79 6.99 7.37
N ILE A 102 -11.65 7.88 6.38
CA ILE A 102 -12.56 8.04 5.23
C ILE A 102 -11.73 8.40 4.00
N GLY A 103 -11.97 7.73 2.89
CA GLY A 103 -11.32 8.01 1.61
C GLY A 103 -10.48 6.85 1.09
N LEU A 104 -9.47 7.15 0.30
CA LEU A 104 -8.51 6.16 -0.17
C LEU A 104 -7.63 5.70 0.98
N ASP A 105 -7.57 4.38 1.22
CA ASP A 105 -6.70 3.80 2.24
C ASP A 105 -5.26 3.69 1.72
N HIS A 106 -5.07 2.97 0.62
CA HIS A 106 -3.75 2.80 0.00
C HIS A 106 -3.86 2.56 -1.51
N ILE A 107 -2.72 2.63 -2.19
CA ILE A 107 -2.54 2.17 -3.57
C ILE A 107 -1.62 0.96 -3.51
N SER A 108 -2.00 -0.12 -4.20
CA SER A 108 -1.32 -1.40 -4.09
C SER A 108 -0.67 -1.81 -5.41
N TYR A 109 0.60 -2.23 -5.34
CA TYR A 109 1.40 -2.69 -6.48
C TYR A 109 1.87 -4.11 -6.23
N LYS A 110 1.65 -4.98 -7.21
CA LYS A 110 2.03 -6.39 -7.15
C LYS A 110 3.44 -6.61 -7.67
N LEU A 111 4.23 -7.37 -6.92
CA LEU A 111 5.51 -7.92 -7.34
C LEU A 111 5.51 -9.44 -7.17
N ASN A 112 5.52 -10.15 -8.27
CA ASN A 112 5.68 -11.59 -8.32
C ASN A 112 6.84 -11.94 -9.28
N PRO A 113 7.57 -13.00 -9.05
CA PRO A 113 7.54 -13.89 -7.87
C PRO A 113 8.15 -13.24 -6.60
N ILE A 114 8.13 -13.98 -5.48
CA ILE A 114 8.55 -13.48 -4.14
C ILE A 114 10.00 -12.97 -4.09
N ASP A 115 10.90 -13.50 -4.90
CA ASP A 115 12.28 -13.03 -4.99
C ASP A 115 12.36 -11.57 -5.44
N LYS A 116 11.57 -11.15 -6.43
CA LYS A 116 11.46 -9.73 -6.84
C LYS A 116 10.95 -8.84 -5.71
N TRP A 117 10.05 -9.35 -4.88
CA TRP A 117 9.55 -8.61 -3.73
C TRP A 117 10.64 -8.39 -2.68
N PHE A 118 11.50 -9.38 -2.42
CA PHE A 118 12.68 -9.23 -1.58
C PHE A 118 13.71 -8.27 -2.19
N GLU A 119 14.00 -8.38 -3.48
CA GLU A 119 14.91 -7.46 -4.18
C GLU A 119 14.44 -6.01 -4.06
N PHE A 120 13.14 -5.78 -4.22
CA PHE A 120 12.54 -4.47 -4.01
C PHE A 120 12.76 -3.96 -2.58
N TYR A 121 12.48 -4.79 -1.56
CA TYR A 121 12.68 -4.41 -0.16
C TYR A 121 14.12 -3.98 0.11
N PHE A 122 15.10 -4.79 -0.29
CA PHE A 122 16.51 -4.47 -0.06
C PHE A 122 16.98 -3.26 -0.86
N SER A 123 16.48 -3.06 -2.07
CA SER A 123 16.74 -1.86 -2.87
C SER A 123 16.16 -0.61 -2.20
N ALA A 124 14.93 -0.65 -1.74
CA ALA A 124 14.29 0.45 -1.02
C ALA A 124 15.03 0.77 0.30
N LYS A 125 15.36 -0.26 1.08
CA LYS A 125 16.14 -0.14 2.32
C LYS A 125 17.50 0.54 2.09
N LYS A 126 18.22 0.16 1.03
CA LYS A 126 19.50 0.78 0.64
C LYS A 126 19.35 2.26 0.31
N LYS A 127 18.20 2.69 -0.20
CA LYS A 127 17.85 4.09 -0.50
C LYS A 127 17.29 4.84 0.72
N GLY A 128 17.26 4.22 1.91
CA GLY A 128 16.73 4.79 3.15
C GLY A 128 15.21 4.74 3.28
N LEU A 129 14.52 4.01 2.41
CA LEU A 129 13.08 3.80 2.48
C LEU A 129 12.79 2.48 3.22
N LEU A 130 12.20 2.59 4.41
CA LEU A 130 11.77 1.44 5.19
C LEU A 130 10.24 1.36 5.18
N PRO A 131 9.66 0.15 5.13
CA PRO A 131 8.23 0.01 5.23
C PRO A 131 7.75 0.48 6.59
N TYR A 132 6.67 1.23 6.56
CA TYR A 132 5.96 1.72 7.72
C TYR A 132 5.23 0.57 8.44
N TRP A 133 4.69 -0.37 7.68
CA TRP A 133 3.98 -1.54 8.15
C TRP A 133 4.21 -2.74 7.24
N THR A 134 4.29 -3.93 7.82
CA THR A 134 4.47 -5.18 7.10
C THR A 134 3.51 -6.22 7.67
N ILE A 135 2.80 -6.93 6.80
CA ILE A 135 1.70 -7.80 7.20
C ILE A 135 1.50 -8.95 6.20
N ASN A 136 1.14 -10.10 6.74
CA ASN A 136 0.60 -11.24 5.99
C ASN A 136 -0.91 -11.28 6.19
N HIS A 137 -1.65 -10.92 5.16
CA HIS A 137 -3.12 -10.92 5.16
C HIS A 137 -3.73 -12.33 5.00
N GLY A 138 -2.90 -13.34 4.62
CA GLY A 138 -3.34 -14.71 4.34
C GLY A 138 -3.61 -14.98 2.85
N TRP A 139 -3.85 -13.94 2.04
CA TRP A 139 -3.99 -14.03 0.57
C TRP A 139 -2.92 -13.24 -0.18
N ILE A 140 -2.33 -12.27 0.48
CA ILE A 140 -1.16 -11.50 0.05
C ILE A 140 -0.26 -11.27 1.26
N THR A 141 1.02 -11.01 1.00
CA THR A 141 1.95 -10.45 1.98
C THR A 141 2.43 -9.10 1.48
N GLY A 142 2.22 -8.06 2.26
CA GLY A 142 2.44 -6.67 1.87
C GLY A 142 3.41 -5.89 2.77
N MET A 143 4.07 -4.93 2.15
CA MET A 143 4.85 -3.87 2.78
C MET A 143 4.19 -2.54 2.46
N TYR A 144 3.86 -1.76 3.47
CA TYR A 144 3.28 -0.43 3.31
C TYR A 144 4.34 0.63 3.51
N TYR A 145 4.51 1.49 2.53
CA TYR A 145 5.35 2.69 2.59
C TYR A 145 4.46 3.91 2.75
N LYS A 146 4.97 4.92 3.44
CA LYS A 146 4.26 6.16 3.64
C LYS A 146 4.95 7.27 2.88
N ASP A 147 4.23 7.90 1.94
CA ASP A 147 4.76 9.01 1.17
C ASP A 147 4.86 10.31 2.00
N PRO A 148 5.51 11.37 1.50
CA PRO A 148 5.65 12.64 2.21
C PRO A 148 4.33 13.34 2.58
N ASP A 149 3.24 13.05 1.89
CA ASP A 149 1.91 13.60 2.18
C ASP A 149 1.07 12.70 3.11
N GLY A 150 1.58 11.50 3.42
CA GLY A 150 0.95 10.55 4.32
C GLY A 150 0.07 9.51 3.64
N ASN A 151 0.06 9.45 2.30
CA ASN A 151 -0.62 8.37 1.59
C ASN A 151 0.15 7.05 1.77
N LEU A 152 -0.59 5.93 1.79
CA LEU A 152 0.01 4.62 1.89
C LEU A 152 0.17 3.99 0.51
N VAL A 153 1.34 3.41 0.29
CA VAL A 153 1.69 2.64 -0.91
C VAL A 153 2.04 1.24 -0.47
N GLU A 154 1.23 0.27 -0.89
CA GLU A 154 1.47 -1.13 -0.62
C GLU A 154 2.25 -1.78 -1.76
N ILE A 155 3.26 -2.55 -1.41
CA ILE A 155 4.01 -3.42 -2.33
C ILE A 155 3.84 -4.85 -1.83
N PHE A 156 3.14 -5.69 -2.59
CA PHE A 156 2.78 -7.02 -2.15
C PHE A 156 3.18 -8.12 -3.14
N PHE A 157 3.26 -9.34 -2.65
CA PHE A 157 3.21 -10.53 -3.48
C PHE A 157 1.97 -11.37 -3.14
N GLU A 158 1.47 -12.06 -4.15
CA GLU A 158 0.23 -12.81 -4.08
C GLU A 158 0.48 -14.25 -3.64
N HIS A 159 -0.42 -14.80 -2.83
CA HIS A 159 -0.36 -16.20 -2.40
C HIS A 159 -1.09 -17.14 -3.37
N PHE A 160 -2.07 -16.63 -4.11
CA PHE A 160 -2.89 -17.41 -5.02
C PHE A 160 -2.63 -17.01 -6.48
N ARG A 161 -2.73 -18.00 -7.38
CA ARG A 161 -2.44 -17.81 -8.81
C ARG A 161 -3.65 -17.33 -9.60
N SER A 162 -4.86 -17.52 -9.08
CA SER A 162 -6.10 -17.15 -9.74
C SER A 162 -7.20 -16.74 -8.76
N ALA A 163 -8.24 -16.07 -9.27
CA ALA A 163 -9.42 -15.73 -8.50
C ALA A 163 -10.20 -16.98 -8.01
N GLU A 164 -10.15 -18.07 -8.77
CA GLU A 164 -10.76 -19.35 -8.39
C GLU A 164 -10.02 -19.97 -7.22
N GLU A 165 -8.69 -19.98 -7.26
CA GLU A 165 -7.85 -20.45 -6.16
C GLU A 165 -8.07 -19.62 -4.90
N PHE A 166 -8.13 -18.29 -5.03
CA PHE A 166 -8.48 -17.37 -3.95
C PHE A 166 -9.83 -17.70 -3.32
N LYS A 167 -10.89 -17.81 -4.13
CA LYS A 167 -12.25 -18.13 -3.65
C LYS A 167 -12.32 -19.46 -2.90
N LYS A 168 -11.55 -20.46 -3.37
CA LYS A 168 -11.52 -21.79 -2.77
C LYS A 168 -10.85 -21.80 -1.40
N ASN A 169 -9.79 -21.00 -1.22
CA ASN A 169 -8.89 -21.12 -0.08
C ASN A 169 -9.10 -20.03 0.98
N ILE A 170 -9.72 -18.88 0.64
CA ILE A 170 -9.84 -17.77 1.57
C ILE A 170 -10.99 -17.91 2.57
N ALA A 171 -12.04 -18.64 2.21
CA ALA A 171 -13.31 -18.58 2.91
C ALA A 171 -13.28 -18.99 4.41
N PRO A 172 -12.54 -20.02 4.86
CA PRO A 172 -12.51 -20.40 6.28
C PRO A 172 -11.78 -19.40 7.16
N ASP A 173 -10.61 -18.90 6.71
CA ASP A 173 -9.72 -18.07 7.55
C ASP A 173 -10.09 -16.59 7.55
N PHE A 174 -10.74 -16.11 6.49
CA PHE A 174 -11.02 -14.69 6.31
C PHE A 174 -12.12 -14.18 7.24
N SER A 175 -13.13 -14.99 7.55
CA SER A 175 -14.22 -14.62 8.45
C SER A 175 -13.74 -14.43 9.89
N ASP A 176 -12.74 -15.19 10.31
CA ASP A 176 -12.23 -15.17 11.67
C ASP A 176 -11.11 -14.13 11.85
N GLU A 177 -10.27 -13.91 10.84
CA GLU A 177 -9.12 -13.02 10.89
C GLU A 177 -8.93 -12.25 9.55
N PRO A 178 -9.78 -11.22 9.27
CA PRO A 178 -9.75 -10.53 7.99
C PRO A 178 -8.58 -9.56 7.79
N VAL A 179 -7.85 -9.21 8.85
CA VAL A 179 -6.75 -8.24 8.77
C VAL A 179 -5.43 -8.91 8.47
N GLY A 180 -5.15 -10.04 9.12
CA GLY A 180 -3.88 -10.76 8.99
C GLY A 180 -2.96 -10.62 10.19
N THR A 181 -1.69 -10.98 9.99
CA THR A 181 -0.67 -11.08 11.04
C THR A 181 0.52 -10.19 10.70
N ASN A 182 1.02 -9.43 11.68
CA ASN A 182 2.28 -8.72 11.50
C ASN A 182 3.40 -9.69 11.12
N MET A 183 4.30 -9.23 10.26
CA MET A 183 5.44 -10.03 9.80
C MET A 183 6.71 -9.18 9.82
N ASP A 184 7.84 -9.85 9.75
CA ASP A 184 9.15 -9.25 9.58
C ASP A 184 9.77 -9.74 8.27
N VAL A 185 10.13 -8.79 7.40
CA VAL A 185 10.63 -9.09 6.04
C VAL A 185 11.94 -9.84 6.08
N GLU A 186 12.84 -9.48 7.01
CA GLU A 186 14.16 -10.12 7.09
C GLU A 186 14.05 -11.54 7.65
N THR A 187 13.16 -11.76 8.61
CA THR A 187 12.84 -13.11 9.09
C THR A 187 12.25 -13.98 7.96
N LEU A 188 11.32 -13.43 7.16
CA LEU A 188 10.78 -14.14 6.00
C LEU A 188 11.88 -14.44 4.97
N TYR A 189 12.77 -13.50 4.72
CA TYR A 189 13.90 -13.70 3.80
C TYR A 189 14.86 -14.77 4.28
N GLU A 190 15.15 -14.86 5.58
CA GLU A 190 15.98 -15.93 6.14
C GLU A 190 15.32 -17.31 5.96
N LEU A 191 14.00 -17.44 6.13
CA LEU A 191 13.27 -18.67 5.82
C LEU A 191 13.38 -19.01 4.34
N PHE A 192 13.18 -18.04 3.46
CA PHE A 192 13.31 -18.20 2.01
C PHE A 192 14.69 -18.72 1.62
N LYS A 193 15.78 -18.13 2.15
CA LYS A 193 17.15 -18.56 1.89
C LYS A 193 17.46 -19.97 2.40
N LYS A 194 16.78 -20.41 3.45
CA LYS A 194 16.89 -21.77 3.98
C LYS A 194 16.14 -22.81 3.14
N GLY A 195 15.45 -22.37 2.07
CA GLY A 195 14.72 -23.28 1.17
C GLY A 195 13.35 -23.68 1.69
N ALA A 196 12.73 -22.89 2.59
CA ALA A 196 11.36 -23.12 3.01
C ALA A 196 10.41 -23.18 1.82
N SER A 197 9.40 -24.05 1.87
CA SER A 197 8.38 -24.14 0.85
C SER A 197 7.55 -22.86 0.75
N PHE A 198 6.88 -22.64 -0.38
CA PHE A 198 6.03 -21.46 -0.53
C PHE A 198 4.89 -21.45 0.50
N GLU A 199 4.33 -22.60 0.82
CA GLU A 199 3.30 -22.78 1.84
C GLU A 199 3.80 -22.38 3.23
N GLU A 200 5.05 -22.73 3.59
CA GLU A 200 5.67 -22.29 4.84
C GLU A 200 5.91 -20.78 4.88
N LEU A 201 6.34 -20.19 3.75
CA LEU A 201 6.60 -18.74 3.66
C LEU A 201 5.33 -17.89 3.82
N ILE A 202 4.19 -18.37 3.31
CA ILE A 202 2.91 -17.66 3.38
C ILE A 202 2.10 -17.97 4.63
N GLN A 203 2.53 -18.89 5.46
CA GLN A 203 1.82 -19.26 6.69
C GLN A 203 1.79 -18.09 7.68
N LYS A 204 0.59 -17.71 8.13
CA LYS A 204 0.41 -16.64 9.12
C LYS A 204 1.14 -16.98 10.43
N GLY A 205 1.92 -16.03 10.94
CA GLY A 205 2.62 -16.14 12.21
C GLY A 205 4.03 -16.74 12.16
N ASN A 206 4.46 -17.35 11.05
CA ASN A 206 5.80 -17.96 10.92
C ASN A 206 6.94 -16.92 10.81
N THR A 207 6.62 -15.67 10.53
CA THR A 207 7.59 -14.65 10.13
C THR A 207 7.69 -13.50 11.13
N VAL A 208 7.46 -13.79 12.41
CA VAL A 208 7.78 -12.84 13.47
C VAL A 208 9.19 -13.09 13.98
N PRO A 209 9.93 -12.05 14.38
CA PRO A 209 11.26 -12.19 14.93
C PRO A 209 11.28 -13.14 16.14
N GLU A 210 12.39 -13.85 16.33
CA GLU A 210 12.58 -14.76 17.44
C GLU A 210 12.27 -14.08 18.78
N GLY A 211 11.57 -14.78 19.66
CA GLY A 211 11.15 -14.27 20.96
C GLY A 211 9.95 -13.30 20.94
N LYS A 212 9.40 -12.96 19.77
CA LYS A 212 8.16 -12.20 19.66
C LYS A 212 6.98 -13.11 19.35
N LYS A 213 5.79 -12.68 19.80
CA LYS A 213 4.54 -13.38 19.48
C LYS A 213 3.89 -12.77 18.23
N PRO A 214 3.23 -13.58 17.40
CA PRO A 214 2.38 -13.06 16.33
C PRO A 214 1.29 -12.15 16.90
N ILE A 215 1.04 -11.04 16.21
CA ILE A 215 -0.03 -10.09 16.54
C ILE A 215 -1.02 -10.14 15.41
N PHE A 216 -2.28 -10.41 15.74
CA PHE A 216 -3.34 -10.64 14.77
C PHE A 216 -4.35 -9.49 14.73
N GLY A 217 -5.04 -9.35 13.64
CA GLY A 217 -6.21 -8.54 13.47
C GLY A 217 -6.08 -7.10 13.84
N MET A 218 -7.10 -6.58 14.50
CA MET A 218 -7.16 -5.19 14.93
C MET A 218 -6.03 -4.80 15.92
N GLU A 219 -5.40 -5.75 16.57
CA GLU A 219 -4.22 -5.48 17.40
C GLU A 219 -3.01 -5.12 16.54
N ALA A 220 -2.81 -5.81 15.39
CA ALA A 220 -1.78 -5.47 14.42
C ALA A 220 -1.97 -4.03 13.90
N VAL A 221 -3.20 -3.64 13.57
CA VAL A 221 -3.56 -2.25 13.18
C VAL A 221 -3.29 -1.25 14.31
N ARG A 222 -3.66 -1.57 15.55
CA ARG A 222 -3.40 -0.70 16.70
C ARG A 222 -1.91 -0.49 16.95
N ASN A 223 -1.10 -1.52 16.79
CA ASN A 223 0.35 -1.43 16.98
C ASN A 223 1.03 -0.68 15.84
N MET A 224 0.54 -0.81 14.62
CA MET A 224 0.90 0.07 13.53
C MET A 224 0.69 1.54 13.93
N ARG A 225 -0.50 1.88 14.42
CA ARG A 225 -0.87 3.27 14.80
C ARG A 225 -0.06 3.82 15.98
N LYS A 226 0.44 2.97 16.89
CA LYS A 226 1.30 3.42 18.01
C LYS A 226 2.68 3.91 17.55
N LYS A 227 3.17 3.51 16.39
CA LYS A 227 4.41 4.02 15.80
C LYS A 227 4.31 5.48 15.32
N PHE A 228 3.11 6.08 15.36
CA PHE A 228 2.88 7.51 15.07
C PHE A 228 3.09 8.45 16.25
N LYS A 229 3.32 7.92 17.43
CA LYS A 229 3.66 8.72 18.61
C LYS A 229 5.17 8.76 18.80
#